data_bea040b668a04c4df7e8caabb680df0b
#
_entry.id   bea040b668a04c4df7e8caabb680df0b
#
_cell.length_a   1.000
_cell.length_b   1.000
_cell.length_c   1.000
_cell.angle_alpha   90.00
_cell.angle_beta   90.00
_cell.angle_gamma   90.00
#
_symmetry.space_group_name_H-M   'P 1'
#
loop_
_entity.id
_entity.type
_entity.pdbx_description
1 polymer ?
#
loop_
_entity_poly.entity_id
_entity_poly.type
_entity_poly.pdbx_seq_one_letter_code
_entity_poly.pdbx_strand_id
1 'polypeptide(L)'
;MKKQLLLLLLAVFAGMITAYGQPCTDGPLSPAAGTPYNYTATISGAGYDGTGPFTWYITKDVDLINGVVVPNNGGEIIASGAGAYNAPINGANTITIEWTSQSIANNVPYYLVIKYSQANSGTNPTCSAMNMKVWQIIPINKFLLAVNSFAGSIGMDGVYCSADVSSAIVTPGGSPTVAYMYGVNTIYAEITASKYTGAWTPSFKITGLDAVQTIAGVTWDTSPTGTFANTTTPGAGAGEYVATSNATAAYDGSAKIYVKVDITNNSFENLAGLTVNIAVDGIIPSTPPLPDVISETDCNPEVPFGKNTNLTIKPRPTITPDPATGPFITKNP
;
A
#
# COMPACT_ATOMS: atom_id res chain seq x y z
N MET A 1 -3.99 -9.30 51.35
CA MET A 1 -2.81 -9.72 50.60
C MET A 1 -3.15 -10.66 49.42
N LYS A 2 -3.92 -11.74 49.58
CA LYS A 2 -4.22 -12.68 48.46
C LYS A 2 -4.94 -12.02 47.25
N LYS A 3 -5.89 -11.09 47.48
CA LYS A 3 -6.63 -10.40 46.37
C LYS A 3 -5.75 -9.40 45.59
N GLN A 4 -4.79 -8.76 46.23
CA GLN A 4 -3.85 -7.83 45.59
C GLN A 4 -2.82 -8.58 44.74
N LEU A 5 -2.39 -9.79 45.17
CA LEU A 5 -1.48 -10.63 44.42
C LEU A 5 -2.15 -11.17 43.13
N LEU A 6 -3.45 -11.52 43.20
CA LEU A 6 -4.22 -11.99 42.04
C LEU A 6 -4.41 -10.87 41.00
N LEU A 7 -4.68 -9.62 41.44
CA LEU A 7 -4.79 -8.47 40.55
C LEU A 7 -3.44 -8.12 39.87
N LEU A 8 -2.33 -8.24 40.63
CA LEU A 8 -0.99 -8.03 40.05
C LEU A 8 -0.63 -9.10 39.03
N LEU A 9 -0.98 -10.38 39.28
CA LEU A 9 -0.80 -11.46 38.31
C LEU A 9 -1.65 -11.24 37.07
N LEU A 10 -2.90 -10.83 37.19
CA LEU A 10 -3.77 -10.51 36.02
C LEU A 10 -3.22 -9.33 35.20
N ALA A 11 -2.69 -8.29 35.87
CA ALA A 11 -2.08 -7.15 35.18
C ALA A 11 -0.78 -7.53 34.41
N VAL A 12 0.02 -8.44 34.99
CA VAL A 12 1.23 -8.96 34.34
C VAL A 12 0.87 -9.84 33.14
N PHE A 13 -0.17 -10.68 33.24
CA PHE A 13 -0.65 -11.47 32.11
C PHE A 13 -1.27 -10.60 31.00
N ALA A 14 -2.05 -9.57 31.35
CA ALA A 14 -2.58 -8.62 30.37
C ALA A 14 -1.47 -7.80 29.68
N GLY A 15 -0.38 -7.47 30.38
CA GLY A 15 0.79 -6.79 29.81
C GLY A 15 1.67 -7.67 28.92
N MET A 16 1.65 -8.99 29.10
CA MET A 16 2.43 -9.91 28.26
C MET A 16 1.76 -10.21 26.91
N ILE A 17 0.44 -9.99 26.77
CA ILE A 17 -0.28 -10.25 25.51
C ILE A 17 0.05 -9.17 24.45
N THR A 18 0.53 -7.99 24.86
CA THR A 18 0.89 -6.91 23.94
C THR A 18 2.34 -6.94 23.44
N ALA A 19 3.17 -7.87 23.92
CA ALA A 19 4.60 -7.93 23.60
C ALA A 19 4.98 -8.99 22.54
N TYR A 20 4.05 -9.80 22.08
CA TYR A 20 4.30 -10.64 20.90
C TYR A 20 4.04 -9.79 19.69
N GLY A 21 5.10 -9.30 19.05
CA GLY A 21 5.03 -8.70 17.73
C GLY A 21 4.24 -9.65 16.82
N GLN A 22 3.19 -9.11 16.20
CA GLN A 22 2.35 -9.88 15.29
C GLN A 22 3.26 -10.49 14.20
N PRO A 23 3.23 -11.82 13.97
CA PRO A 23 4.08 -12.40 12.94
C PRO A 23 3.73 -11.78 11.59
N CYS A 24 4.72 -11.24 10.89
CA CYS A 24 4.54 -10.64 9.57
C CYS A 24 4.49 -11.71 8.44
N THR A 25 4.18 -12.95 8.79
CA THR A 25 3.99 -14.05 7.83
C THR A 25 2.51 -14.26 7.61
N ASP A 26 2.05 -14.06 6.38
CA ASP A 26 0.67 -14.30 6.00
C ASP A 26 0.33 -15.81 5.93
N GLY A 27 -0.90 -16.10 6.27
CA GLY A 27 -1.44 -17.45 6.28
C GLY A 27 -2.86 -17.48 6.83
N PRO A 28 -3.49 -18.66 6.91
CA PRO A 28 -4.88 -18.76 7.36
C PRO A 28 -5.15 -18.18 8.75
N LEU A 29 -4.16 -18.17 9.66
CA LEU A 29 -4.31 -17.61 11.01
C LEU A 29 -3.88 -16.15 11.11
N SER A 30 -3.12 -15.66 10.13
CA SER A 30 -2.70 -14.26 10.01
C SER A 30 -2.90 -13.81 8.55
N PRO A 31 -4.16 -13.72 8.08
CA PRO A 31 -4.45 -13.45 6.67
C PRO A 31 -4.13 -12.00 6.31
N ALA A 32 -3.55 -11.82 5.12
CA ALA A 32 -3.42 -10.51 4.51
C ALA A 32 -4.76 -10.05 3.92
N ALA A 33 -5.00 -8.72 3.94
CA ALA A 33 -6.22 -8.16 3.35
C ALA A 33 -6.30 -8.39 1.83
N GLY A 34 -7.53 -8.57 1.35
CA GLY A 34 -7.83 -8.72 -0.08
C GLY A 34 -7.38 -10.05 -0.68
N THR A 35 -7.02 -11.03 0.17
CA THR A 35 -6.64 -12.38 -0.28
C THR A 35 -7.59 -13.40 0.33
N PRO A 36 -8.26 -14.27 -0.49
CA PRO A 36 -9.13 -15.31 0.02
C PRO A 36 -8.33 -16.48 0.61
N TYR A 37 -8.76 -16.97 1.78
CA TYR A 37 -8.20 -18.13 2.46
C TYR A 37 -9.26 -19.21 2.63
N ASN A 38 -8.89 -20.46 2.38
CA ASN A 38 -9.74 -21.62 2.59
C ASN A 38 -9.54 -22.21 3.99
N TYR A 39 -10.63 -22.39 4.70
CA TYR A 39 -10.67 -23.06 6.00
C TYR A 39 -11.43 -24.36 5.85
N THR A 40 -10.79 -25.48 6.16
CA THR A 40 -11.33 -26.83 5.96
C THR A 40 -11.30 -27.59 7.27
N ALA A 41 -12.35 -28.33 7.55
CA ALA A 41 -12.43 -29.24 8.67
C ALA A 41 -12.60 -30.68 8.19
N THR A 42 -11.92 -31.60 8.86
CA THR A 42 -12.06 -33.03 8.64
C THR A 42 -12.77 -33.66 9.83
N ILE A 43 -13.79 -34.44 9.57
CA ILE A 43 -14.50 -35.23 10.59
C ILE A 43 -13.86 -36.59 10.67
N SER A 44 -13.60 -37.05 11.89
CA SER A 44 -13.11 -38.39 12.18
C SER A 44 -13.84 -38.94 13.41
N GLY A 45 -14.02 -40.24 13.44
CA GLY A 45 -14.69 -40.97 14.53
C GLY A 45 -15.57 -42.10 14.02
N ALA A 46 -15.66 -43.21 14.78
CA ALA A 46 -16.47 -44.35 14.39
C ALA A 46 -17.96 -43.96 14.28
N GLY A 47 -18.54 -44.19 13.11
CA GLY A 47 -19.95 -43.88 12.83
C GLY A 47 -20.22 -42.45 12.40
N TYR A 48 -19.19 -41.61 12.17
CA TYR A 48 -19.31 -40.26 11.64
C TYR A 48 -18.55 -40.17 10.30
N ASP A 49 -19.24 -39.75 9.24
CA ASP A 49 -18.73 -39.73 7.87
C ASP A 49 -18.58 -38.34 7.28
N GLY A 50 -18.89 -37.29 8.06
CA GLY A 50 -18.76 -35.90 7.61
C GLY A 50 -19.91 -35.40 6.73
N THR A 51 -20.98 -36.18 6.55
CA THR A 51 -22.16 -35.80 5.75
C THR A 51 -23.16 -34.92 6.52
N GLY A 52 -22.98 -34.78 7.82
CA GLY A 52 -23.83 -33.94 8.67
C GLY A 52 -23.64 -32.42 8.39
N PRO A 53 -24.49 -31.59 9.01
CA PRO A 53 -24.43 -30.17 8.84
C PRO A 53 -23.23 -29.52 9.52
N PHE A 54 -22.52 -28.68 8.75
CA PHE A 54 -21.52 -27.74 9.24
C PHE A 54 -22.14 -26.34 9.34
N THR A 55 -21.74 -25.59 10.35
CA THR A 55 -22.04 -24.16 10.47
C THR A 55 -20.76 -23.41 10.75
N TRP A 56 -20.43 -22.47 9.89
CA TRP A 56 -19.27 -21.60 10.03
C TRP A 56 -19.70 -20.18 10.39
N TYR A 57 -19.02 -19.53 11.30
CA TYR A 57 -19.19 -18.10 11.54
C TYR A 57 -17.93 -17.50 12.17
N ILE A 58 -17.84 -16.19 12.10
CA ILE A 58 -16.76 -15.40 12.70
C ILE A 58 -17.37 -14.49 13.74
N THR A 59 -16.73 -14.37 14.90
CA THR A 59 -17.12 -13.45 15.95
C THR A 59 -15.89 -12.71 16.50
N LYS A 60 -16.11 -11.56 17.10
CA LYS A 60 -15.09 -10.80 17.87
C LYS A 60 -15.21 -11.03 19.37
N ASP A 61 -16.28 -11.68 19.80
CA ASP A 61 -16.54 -11.91 21.22
C ASP A 61 -15.93 -13.23 21.71
N VAL A 62 -15.32 -13.16 22.87
CA VAL A 62 -14.69 -14.33 23.50
C VAL A 62 -15.68 -15.36 23.99
N ASP A 63 -16.95 -15.02 24.12
CA ASP A 63 -18.03 -15.94 24.46
C ASP A 63 -18.46 -16.83 23.27
N LEU A 64 -18.00 -16.48 22.06
CA LEU A 64 -18.26 -17.18 20.80
C LEU A 64 -19.74 -17.26 20.39
N ILE A 65 -20.60 -16.46 20.99
CA ILE A 65 -22.05 -16.49 20.77
C ILE A 65 -22.53 -15.17 20.15
N ASN A 66 -22.07 -14.06 20.72
CA ASN A 66 -22.43 -12.72 20.27
C ASN A 66 -21.44 -12.18 19.26
N GLY A 67 -21.68 -10.97 18.74
CA GLY A 67 -20.74 -10.26 17.88
C GLY A 67 -20.43 -10.96 16.55
N VAL A 68 -21.36 -11.77 16.02
CA VAL A 68 -21.17 -12.45 14.74
C VAL A 68 -20.97 -11.42 13.63
N VAL A 69 -19.84 -11.52 12.94
CA VAL A 69 -19.48 -10.64 11.82
C VAL A 69 -20.34 -11.00 10.62
N VAL A 70 -20.97 -10.00 10.02
CA VAL A 70 -21.80 -10.19 8.82
C VAL A 70 -20.93 -9.98 7.58
N PRO A 71 -20.81 -10.99 6.69
CA PRO A 71 -20.11 -10.84 5.43
C PRO A 71 -20.81 -9.82 4.55
N ASN A 72 -20.09 -8.77 4.14
CA ASN A 72 -20.59 -7.81 3.17
C ASN A 72 -19.42 -7.13 2.42
N ASN A 73 -19.71 -6.61 1.24
CA ASN A 73 -18.76 -5.80 0.50
C ASN A 73 -18.59 -4.43 1.19
N GLY A 74 -17.38 -4.13 1.65
CA GLY A 74 -17.05 -2.94 2.45
C GLY A 74 -17.10 -3.17 3.97
N GLY A 75 -17.47 -4.39 4.44
CA GLY A 75 -17.36 -4.82 5.84
C GLY A 75 -15.99 -5.42 6.18
N GLU A 76 -15.95 -6.19 7.26
CA GLU A 76 -14.71 -6.79 7.78
C GLU A 76 -14.27 -8.05 7.01
N ILE A 77 -15.23 -8.77 6.42
CA ILE A 77 -14.99 -10.03 5.70
C ILE A 77 -15.92 -10.14 4.49
N ILE A 78 -15.46 -10.92 3.50
CA ILE A 78 -16.28 -11.46 2.42
C ILE A 78 -16.22 -12.97 2.52
N ALA A 79 -17.37 -13.63 2.67
CA ALA A 79 -17.45 -15.08 2.69
C ALA A 79 -17.97 -15.57 1.34
N SER A 80 -17.33 -16.58 0.77
CA SER A 80 -17.67 -17.17 -0.51
C SER A 80 -17.60 -18.70 -0.47
N GLY A 81 -18.08 -19.36 -1.51
CA GLY A 81 -18.16 -20.82 -1.61
C GLY A 81 -19.55 -21.36 -1.26
N ALA A 82 -19.70 -22.68 -1.33
CA ALA A 82 -20.94 -23.40 -0.97
C ALA A 82 -21.32 -23.23 0.51
N GLY A 83 -20.62 -22.31 1.17
CA GLY A 83 -20.50 -22.17 2.60
C GLY A 83 -21.76 -21.81 3.31
N ALA A 84 -21.92 -22.52 4.22
CA ALA A 84 -22.66 -22.49 5.45
C ALA A 84 -22.31 -21.33 6.38
N TYR A 85 -22.06 -20.12 5.88
CA TYR A 85 -21.80 -19.01 6.79
C TYR A 85 -23.06 -18.69 7.60
N ASN A 86 -22.94 -18.89 8.92
CA ASN A 86 -24.01 -18.70 9.91
C ASN A 86 -25.31 -19.48 9.62
N ALA A 87 -25.22 -20.57 8.85
CA ALA A 87 -26.31 -21.48 8.56
C ALA A 87 -25.80 -22.93 8.47
N PRO A 88 -26.55 -23.93 8.95
CA PRO A 88 -26.14 -25.34 8.86
C PRO A 88 -26.34 -25.87 7.43
N ILE A 89 -25.25 -26.36 6.80
CA ILE A 89 -25.29 -27.01 5.47
C ILE A 89 -24.58 -28.35 5.53
N ASN A 90 -25.25 -29.40 5.03
CA ASN A 90 -24.72 -30.75 5.01
C ASN A 90 -23.49 -30.87 4.12
N GLY A 91 -22.42 -31.47 4.63
CA GLY A 91 -21.18 -31.71 3.90
C GLY A 91 -20.34 -30.47 3.60
N ALA A 92 -20.75 -29.27 4.04
CA ALA A 92 -20.02 -28.02 3.80
C ALA A 92 -18.82 -27.86 4.74
N ASN A 93 -17.84 -28.75 4.59
CA ASN A 93 -16.66 -28.82 5.44
C ASN A 93 -15.57 -27.77 5.11
N THR A 94 -15.78 -26.94 4.11
CA THR A 94 -14.84 -25.88 3.69
C THR A 94 -15.58 -24.57 3.50
N ILE A 95 -14.97 -23.48 3.97
CA ILE A 95 -15.40 -22.10 3.71
C ILE A 95 -14.23 -21.27 3.22
N THR A 96 -14.50 -20.33 2.31
CA THR A 96 -13.51 -19.35 1.84
C THR A 96 -13.84 -18.00 2.44
N ILE A 97 -12.88 -17.39 3.13
CA ILE A 97 -12.99 -16.06 3.73
C ILE A 97 -11.91 -15.16 3.14
N GLU A 98 -12.31 -14.02 2.62
CA GLU A 98 -11.45 -12.92 2.31
C GLU A 98 -11.56 -11.86 3.41
N TRP A 99 -10.43 -11.49 3.99
CA TRP A 99 -10.33 -10.48 5.03
C TRP A 99 -10.08 -9.13 4.38
N THR A 100 -10.84 -8.12 4.80
CA THR A 100 -10.73 -6.78 4.22
C THR A 100 -9.76 -5.91 5.00
N SER A 101 -9.41 -4.74 4.46
CA SER A 101 -8.64 -3.73 5.18
C SER A 101 -9.32 -3.28 6.48
N GLN A 102 -10.67 -3.30 6.54
CA GLN A 102 -11.41 -2.94 7.73
C GLN A 102 -11.18 -3.94 8.87
N SER A 103 -11.00 -5.22 8.57
CA SER A 103 -10.68 -6.22 9.61
C SER A 103 -9.32 -5.97 10.26
N ILE A 104 -8.35 -5.48 9.50
CA ILE A 104 -7.03 -5.09 10.00
C ILE A 104 -7.14 -3.80 10.82
N ALA A 105 -7.84 -2.80 10.29
CA ALA A 105 -7.99 -1.49 10.93
C ALA A 105 -8.66 -1.57 12.31
N ASN A 106 -9.54 -2.55 12.52
CA ASN A 106 -10.17 -2.80 13.81
C ASN A 106 -9.17 -3.25 14.89
N ASN A 107 -8.03 -3.82 14.47
CA ASN A 107 -6.94 -4.26 15.36
C ASN A 107 -7.41 -5.11 16.55
N VAL A 108 -8.30 -6.05 16.28
CA VAL A 108 -8.83 -7.01 17.27
C VAL A 108 -8.70 -8.44 16.75
N PRO A 109 -8.56 -9.44 17.63
CA PRO A 109 -8.62 -10.83 17.22
C PRO A 109 -10.04 -11.21 16.78
N TYR A 110 -10.12 -12.08 15.80
CA TYR A 110 -11.34 -12.71 15.34
C TYR A 110 -11.31 -14.19 15.69
N TYR A 111 -12.48 -14.77 15.92
CA TYR A 111 -12.62 -16.19 16.21
C TYR A 111 -13.46 -16.83 15.10
N LEU A 112 -12.80 -17.62 14.25
CA LEU A 112 -13.50 -18.46 13.27
C LEU A 112 -14.00 -19.72 13.95
N VAL A 113 -15.29 -19.88 14.02
CA VAL A 113 -15.97 -20.98 14.69
C VAL A 113 -16.56 -21.92 13.66
N ILE A 114 -16.34 -23.21 13.84
CA ILE A 114 -17.03 -24.28 13.14
C ILE A 114 -17.84 -25.12 14.14
N LYS A 115 -19.09 -25.36 13.83
CA LYS A 115 -19.97 -26.35 14.51
C LYS A 115 -20.29 -27.45 13.53
N TYR A 116 -20.29 -28.67 14.02
CA TYR A 116 -20.69 -29.86 13.29
C TYR A 116 -21.60 -30.70 14.15
N SER A 117 -22.67 -31.25 13.57
CA SER A 117 -23.54 -32.19 14.25
C SER A 117 -23.92 -33.34 13.31
N GLN A 118 -23.97 -34.55 13.83
CA GLN A 118 -24.43 -35.73 13.11
C GLN A 118 -24.95 -36.77 14.06
N ALA A 119 -26.00 -37.48 13.64
CA ALA A 119 -26.40 -38.70 14.30
C ALA A 119 -25.45 -39.84 13.94
N ASN A 120 -24.99 -40.59 14.92
CA ASN A 120 -24.13 -41.76 14.68
C ASN A 120 -24.89 -42.83 13.93
N SER A 121 -24.44 -43.20 12.73
CA SER A 121 -25.05 -44.27 11.93
C SER A 121 -24.45 -45.61 12.33
N GLY A 122 -25.19 -46.45 13.04
CA GLY A 122 -24.77 -47.84 13.27
C GLY A 122 -24.76 -48.32 14.71
N THR A 123 -25.18 -47.50 15.66
CA THR A 123 -25.35 -47.91 17.05
C THR A 123 -26.79 -47.79 17.50
N ASN A 124 -27.22 -48.73 18.34
CA ASN A 124 -28.52 -48.66 19.02
C ASN A 124 -28.24 -48.46 20.53
N PRO A 125 -28.59 -47.31 21.12
CA PRO A 125 -29.39 -46.21 20.60
C PRO A 125 -28.59 -45.30 19.65
N THR A 126 -29.28 -44.67 18.69
CA THR A 126 -28.73 -43.64 17.81
C THR A 126 -28.43 -42.40 18.63
N CYS A 127 -27.16 -42.02 18.73
CA CYS A 127 -26.75 -40.81 19.43
C CYS A 127 -26.51 -39.67 18.41
N SER A 128 -27.08 -38.50 18.68
CA SER A 128 -26.70 -37.28 17.98
C SER A 128 -25.64 -36.56 18.80
N ALA A 129 -24.52 -36.25 18.17
CA ALA A 129 -23.42 -35.51 18.80
C ALA A 129 -23.10 -34.24 18.03
N MET A 130 -22.80 -33.21 18.77
CA MET A 130 -22.29 -31.92 18.23
C MET A 130 -20.89 -31.68 18.74
N ASN A 131 -20.03 -31.17 17.87
CA ASN A 131 -18.71 -30.69 18.25
C ASN A 131 -18.47 -29.26 17.69
N MET A 132 -17.63 -28.53 18.35
CA MET A 132 -17.27 -27.18 17.98
C MET A 132 -15.73 -27.01 18.07
N LYS A 133 -15.16 -26.34 17.09
CA LYS A 133 -13.75 -25.92 17.09
C LYS A 133 -13.66 -24.46 16.75
N VAL A 134 -12.55 -23.84 17.19
CA VAL A 134 -12.33 -22.41 17.06
C VAL A 134 -10.88 -22.17 16.67
N TRP A 135 -10.67 -21.28 15.73
CA TRP A 135 -9.36 -20.69 15.39
C TRP A 135 -9.37 -19.21 15.75
N GLN A 136 -8.32 -18.75 16.40
CA GLN A 136 -8.06 -17.34 16.55
C GLN A 136 -7.37 -16.85 15.27
N ILE A 137 -7.93 -15.81 14.65
CA ILE A 137 -7.45 -15.18 13.43
C ILE A 137 -7.07 -13.76 13.75
N ILE A 138 -5.87 -13.34 13.33
CA ILE A 138 -5.38 -11.97 13.49
C ILE A 138 -4.97 -11.46 12.10
N PRO A 139 -5.86 -10.75 11.39
CA PRO A 139 -5.53 -10.20 10.08
C PRO A 139 -4.38 -9.20 10.16
N ILE A 140 -3.52 -9.20 9.15
CA ILE A 140 -2.30 -8.38 9.12
C ILE A 140 -2.27 -7.44 7.92
N ASN A 141 -1.71 -6.24 8.12
CA ASN A 141 -1.37 -5.35 7.02
C ASN A 141 -0.05 -5.80 6.37
N LYS A 142 -0.08 -6.06 5.08
CA LYS A 142 1.11 -6.38 4.27
C LYS A 142 1.26 -5.47 3.06
N PHE A 143 0.45 -4.42 2.95
CA PHE A 143 0.48 -3.50 1.84
C PHE A 143 1.88 -2.87 1.70
N LEU A 144 2.56 -3.20 0.62
CA LEU A 144 3.95 -2.82 0.38
C LEU A 144 4.05 -2.02 -0.90
N LEU A 145 4.77 -0.90 -0.82
CA LEU A 145 5.13 -0.07 -1.96
C LEU A 145 6.61 -0.23 -2.31
N ALA A 146 6.91 -0.12 -3.59
CA ALA A 146 8.26 0.03 -4.12
C ALA A 146 8.28 1.11 -5.19
N VAL A 147 9.33 1.95 -5.20
CA VAL A 147 9.52 3.03 -6.17
C VAL A 147 10.81 2.77 -6.93
N ASN A 148 10.73 2.80 -8.25
CA ASN A 148 11.86 2.61 -9.13
C ASN A 148 11.95 3.73 -10.17
N SER A 149 13.15 3.96 -10.68
CA SER A 149 13.30 4.70 -11.94
C SER A 149 12.60 3.91 -13.05
N PHE A 150 11.92 4.60 -13.93
CA PHE A 150 11.24 3.94 -15.04
C PHE A 150 12.19 3.78 -16.23
N ALA A 151 12.53 2.52 -16.53
CA ALA A 151 13.31 2.13 -17.70
C ALA A 151 12.37 1.72 -18.83
N GLY A 152 11.88 2.67 -19.61
CA GLY A 152 10.96 2.41 -20.72
C GLY A 152 11.12 3.42 -21.85
N SER A 153 10.28 3.33 -22.87
CA SER A 153 10.32 4.22 -24.04
C SER A 153 10.15 5.72 -23.72
N ILE A 154 9.72 6.05 -22.51
CA ILE A 154 9.50 7.41 -22.01
C ILE A 154 10.58 7.83 -21.01
N GLY A 155 11.21 6.89 -20.29
CA GLY A 155 12.24 7.13 -19.29
C GLY A 155 13.61 6.60 -19.73
N MET A 156 14.67 7.32 -19.43
CA MET A 156 16.05 6.93 -19.69
C MET A 156 16.68 6.30 -18.43
N ASP A 157 16.02 5.30 -17.85
CA ASP A 157 16.53 4.59 -16.68
C ASP A 157 16.91 5.52 -15.52
N GLY A 158 16.06 6.53 -15.27
CA GLY A 158 16.27 7.53 -14.23
C GLY A 158 17.24 8.65 -14.60
N VAL A 159 17.69 8.73 -15.85
CA VAL A 159 18.60 9.77 -16.34
C VAL A 159 17.94 10.57 -17.46
N TYR A 160 17.91 11.88 -17.33
CA TYR A 160 17.24 12.82 -18.23
C TYR A 160 18.20 13.89 -18.71
N CYS A 161 17.96 14.44 -19.91
CA CYS A 161 18.67 15.62 -20.38
C CYS A 161 18.09 16.90 -19.77
N SER A 162 18.91 17.93 -19.57
CA SER A 162 18.42 19.28 -19.26
C SER A 162 17.49 19.78 -20.36
N ALA A 163 16.41 20.44 -19.98
CA ALA A 163 15.50 21.07 -20.94
C ALA A 163 16.19 22.21 -21.70
N ASP A 164 15.84 22.47 -22.94
CA ASP A 164 16.45 23.51 -23.78
C ASP A 164 16.18 24.93 -23.25
N VAL A 165 16.93 25.89 -23.75
CA VAL A 165 16.65 27.31 -23.58
C VAL A 165 15.31 27.62 -24.26
N SER A 166 14.33 28.08 -23.51
CA SER A 166 13.01 28.46 -24.03
C SER A 166 12.94 29.91 -24.48
N SER A 167 13.70 30.79 -23.82
CA SER A 167 13.86 32.22 -24.24
C SER A 167 15.16 32.82 -23.73
N ALA A 168 15.62 33.85 -24.43
CA ALA A 168 16.77 34.68 -24.02
C ALA A 168 16.42 36.15 -24.28
N ILE A 169 16.57 37.00 -23.28
CA ILE A 169 16.29 38.44 -23.38
C ILE A 169 17.55 39.22 -23.03
N VAL A 170 17.99 40.04 -23.97
CA VAL A 170 19.12 40.92 -23.76
C VAL A 170 18.60 42.27 -23.24
N THR A 171 19.14 42.71 -22.12
CA THR A 171 18.94 44.08 -21.62
C THR A 171 20.07 44.93 -22.14
N PRO A 172 19.81 45.88 -23.07
CA PRO A 172 20.83 46.75 -23.64
C PRO A 172 21.31 47.81 -22.62
N GLY A 173 22.59 48.22 -22.72
CA GLY A 173 23.17 49.22 -21.82
C GLY A 173 24.69 49.34 -22.03
N GLY A 174 25.35 50.11 -21.20
CA GLY A 174 26.82 50.19 -21.22
C GLY A 174 27.52 48.88 -20.85
N SER A 175 26.84 48.01 -20.12
CA SER A 175 27.22 46.62 -19.86
C SER A 175 25.97 45.78 -20.11
N PRO A 176 25.76 45.30 -21.35
CA PRO A 176 24.57 44.51 -21.66
C PRO A 176 24.57 43.21 -20.89
N THR A 177 23.39 42.79 -20.44
CA THR A 177 23.17 41.50 -19.76
C THR A 177 22.15 40.65 -20.53
N VAL A 178 22.20 39.34 -20.36
CA VAL A 178 21.23 38.40 -20.92
C VAL A 178 20.58 37.59 -19.81
N ALA A 179 19.24 37.49 -19.84
CA ALA A 179 18.47 36.63 -18.99
C ALA A 179 18.01 35.42 -19.83
N TYR A 180 18.30 34.21 -19.35
CA TYR A 180 17.85 32.96 -19.96
C TYR A 180 16.70 32.41 -19.17
N MET A 181 15.71 31.89 -19.90
CA MET A 181 14.67 31.02 -19.35
C MET A 181 14.80 29.63 -19.97
N TYR A 182 14.66 28.62 -19.15
CA TYR A 182 14.79 27.24 -19.57
C TYR A 182 13.41 26.58 -19.56
N GLY A 183 13.21 25.59 -20.44
CA GLY A 183 11.96 24.89 -20.60
C GLY A 183 11.61 23.95 -19.44
N VAL A 184 10.74 23.02 -19.71
CA VAL A 184 10.24 22.05 -18.75
C VAL A 184 11.03 20.74 -18.86
N ASN A 185 11.46 20.20 -17.73
CA ASN A 185 11.89 18.81 -17.63
C ASN A 185 10.70 17.95 -17.22
N THR A 186 10.48 16.85 -17.93
CA THR A 186 9.51 15.84 -17.58
C THR A 186 10.24 14.58 -17.13
N ILE A 187 9.97 14.11 -15.93
CA ILE A 187 10.60 12.93 -15.35
C ILE A 187 9.52 11.91 -14.91
N TYR A 188 9.90 10.64 -14.83
CA TYR A 188 8.98 9.54 -14.54
C TYR A 188 9.54 8.59 -13.50
N ALA A 189 8.66 8.04 -12.65
CA ALA A 189 8.96 6.91 -11.77
C ALA A 189 7.87 5.85 -11.88
N GLU A 190 8.26 4.59 -11.66
CA GLU A 190 7.36 3.43 -11.55
C GLU A 190 7.13 3.11 -10.08
N ILE A 191 5.87 2.92 -9.70
CA ILE A 191 5.48 2.48 -8.36
C ILE A 191 4.76 1.16 -8.47
N THR A 192 5.23 0.17 -7.72
CA THR A 192 4.61 -1.14 -7.57
C THR A 192 3.92 -1.21 -6.22
N ALA A 193 2.63 -1.58 -6.22
CA ALA A 193 1.84 -1.84 -5.03
C ALA A 193 1.57 -3.34 -4.93
N SER A 194 2.01 -3.99 -3.84
CA SER A 194 1.99 -5.45 -3.68
C SER A 194 1.52 -5.88 -2.30
N LYS A 195 1.32 -7.20 -2.11
CA LYS A 195 0.89 -7.85 -0.86
C LYS A 195 -0.46 -7.36 -0.33
N TYR A 196 -1.23 -6.74 -1.19
CA TYR A 196 -2.59 -6.29 -0.97
C TYR A 196 -3.35 -6.36 -2.29
N THR A 197 -4.65 -6.68 -2.26
CA THR A 197 -5.53 -6.61 -3.41
C THR A 197 -6.65 -5.63 -3.11
N GLY A 198 -6.73 -4.54 -3.85
CA GLY A 198 -7.78 -3.54 -3.65
C GLY A 198 -7.34 -2.12 -3.95
N ALA A 199 -8.21 -1.18 -3.61
CA ALA A 199 -7.96 0.25 -3.83
C ALA A 199 -7.01 0.84 -2.79
N TRP A 200 -6.15 1.76 -3.23
CA TRP A 200 -5.28 2.56 -2.38
C TRP A 200 -5.11 3.97 -2.94
N THR A 201 -4.82 4.94 -2.10
CA THR A 201 -4.61 6.34 -2.48
C THR A 201 -3.12 6.64 -2.52
N PRO A 202 -2.51 6.92 -3.69
CA PRO A 202 -1.12 7.34 -3.79
C PRO A 202 -0.91 8.77 -3.35
N SER A 203 0.23 9.03 -2.70
CA SER A 203 0.76 10.35 -2.42
C SER A 203 2.23 10.40 -2.83
N PHE A 204 2.69 11.54 -3.33
CA PHE A 204 4.03 11.72 -3.87
C PHE A 204 4.70 12.90 -3.18
N LYS A 205 6.02 12.81 -2.97
CA LYS A 205 6.84 13.92 -2.48
C LYS A 205 8.04 14.11 -3.39
N ILE A 206 8.16 15.31 -3.94
CA ILE A 206 9.20 15.68 -4.88
C ILE A 206 10.17 16.63 -4.18
N THR A 207 11.44 16.27 -4.14
CA THR A 207 12.50 17.08 -3.51
C THR A 207 13.76 17.14 -4.37
N GLY A 208 14.73 17.95 -3.98
CA GLY A 208 15.99 18.10 -4.71
C GLY A 208 15.95 19.16 -5.81
N LEU A 209 14.88 19.98 -5.89
CA LEU A 209 14.80 21.10 -6.84
C LEU A 209 15.60 22.30 -6.35
N ASP A 210 16.11 23.08 -7.29
CA ASP A 210 16.66 24.41 -7.02
C ASP A 210 15.56 25.39 -6.61
N ALA A 211 15.93 26.45 -5.88
CA ALA A 211 14.99 27.43 -5.34
C ALA A 211 14.19 28.19 -6.42
N VAL A 212 14.73 28.31 -7.64
CA VAL A 212 14.04 28.99 -8.75
C VAL A 212 13.20 28.04 -9.60
N GLN A 213 13.32 26.72 -9.42
CA GLN A 213 12.49 25.73 -10.11
C GLN A 213 11.12 25.58 -9.45
N THR A 214 10.13 25.23 -10.24
CA THR A 214 8.76 24.96 -9.75
C THR A 214 8.21 23.70 -10.36
N ILE A 215 7.38 22.98 -9.61
CA ILE A 215 6.62 21.83 -10.12
C ILE A 215 5.41 22.36 -10.86
N ALA A 216 5.36 22.14 -12.17
CA ALA A 216 4.24 22.53 -13.03
C ALA A 216 3.06 21.55 -12.93
N GLY A 217 3.35 20.28 -12.65
CA GLY A 217 2.31 19.27 -12.50
C GLY A 217 2.87 17.94 -12.03
N VAL A 218 2.04 17.22 -11.26
CA VAL A 218 2.26 15.82 -10.90
C VAL A 218 1.01 15.06 -11.31
N THR A 219 1.17 14.11 -12.20
CA THR A 219 0.07 13.28 -12.71
C THR A 219 0.51 11.81 -12.74
N TRP A 220 -0.45 10.89 -12.81
CA TRP A 220 -0.13 9.47 -12.83
C TRP A 220 -1.06 8.69 -13.76
N ASP A 221 -0.64 7.48 -14.15
CA ASP A 221 -1.40 6.55 -14.98
C ASP A 221 -1.05 5.10 -14.60
N THR A 222 -1.88 4.15 -14.97
CA THR A 222 -1.62 2.71 -14.85
C THR A 222 -0.82 2.15 -16.04
N SER A 223 -0.63 2.93 -17.09
CA SER A 223 0.15 2.60 -18.27
C SER A 223 1.33 3.56 -18.43
N PRO A 224 2.53 3.06 -18.74
CA PRO A 224 3.70 3.91 -19.00
C PRO A 224 3.56 4.77 -20.27
N THR A 225 2.68 4.39 -21.18
CA THR A 225 2.37 5.12 -22.42
C THR A 225 0.99 5.78 -22.37
N GLY A 226 0.38 5.86 -21.15
CA GLY A 226 -0.91 6.47 -20.95
C GLY A 226 -0.91 7.99 -21.13
N THR A 227 -2.08 8.58 -21.00
CA THR A 227 -2.26 10.03 -21.12
C THR A 227 -1.90 10.80 -19.84
N PHE A 228 -1.59 10.08 -18.76
CA PHE A 228 -1.37 10.64 -17.42
C PHE A 228 -2.52 11.55 -16.96
N ALA A 229 -3.74 11.05 -17.15
CA ALA A 229 -4.98 11.80 -16.92
C ALA A 229 -5.36 11.90 -15.43
N ASN A 230 -4.81 11.02 -14.58
CA ASN A 230 -5.08 11.08 -13.14
C ASN A 230 -4.30 12.23 -12.51
N THR A 231 -5.01 13.14 -11.87
CA THR A 231 -4.46 14.36 -11.30
C THR A 231 -4.13 14.19 -9.82
N THR A 232 -3.32 15.13 -9.32
CA THR A 232 -3.03 15.28 -7.90
C THR A 232 -3.39 16.67 -7.41
N THR A 233 -3.51 16.83 -6.09
CA THR A 233 -3.62 18.13 -5.41
C THR A 233 -2.42 18.31 -4.49
N PRO A 234 -1.98 19.55 -4.21
CA PRO A 234 -0.94 19.80 -3.22
C PRO A 234 -1.30 19.16 -1.87
N GLY A 235 -0.33 18.48 -1.26
CA GLY A 235 -0.42 17.92 0.08
C GLY A 235 -0.15 18.96 1.16
N ALA A 236 -0.03 18.52 2.42
CA ALA A 236 0.21 19.40 3.56
C ALA A 236 1.66 19.92 3.63
N GLY A 237 2.63 19.14 3.16
CA GLY A 237 4.04 19.46 3.19
C GLY A 237 4.56 20.03 1.86
N ALA A 238 5.70 20.70 1.91
CA ALA A 238 6.35 21.22 0.71
C ALA A 238 6.73 20.09 -0.25
N GLY A 239 6.36 20.22 -1.52
CA GLY A 239 6.60 19.23 -2.57
C GLY A 239 5.71 17.99 -2.48
N GLU A 240 4.72 17.96 -1.60
CA GLU A 240 3.77 16.85 -1.46
C GLU A 240 2.56 17.02 -2.38
N TYR A 241 2.12 15.90 -2.93
CA TYR A 241 0.98 15.80 -3.86
C TYR A 241 0.18 14.55 -3.55
N VAL A 242 -1.13 14.69 -3.41
CA VAL A 242 -2.07 13.59 -3.11
C VAL A 242 -2.92 13.31 -4.34
N ALA A 243 -3.03 12.07 -4.75
CA ALA A 243 -3.87 11.67 -5.87
C ALA A 243 -5.34 11.98 -5.58
N THR A 244 -6.05 12.47 -6.60
CA THR A 244 -7.50 12.75 -6.52
C THR A 244 -8.37 11.52 -6.77
N SER A 245 -7.76 10.41 -7.19
CA SER A 245 -8.40 9.12 -7.43
C SER A 245 -7.55 7.98 -6.86
N ASN A 246 -8.20 6.86 -6.54
CA ASN A 246 -7.52 5.68 -6.06
C ASN A 246 -6.86 4.91 -7.20
N ALA A 247 -5.69 4.33 -6.93
CA ALA A 247 -5.07 3.29 -7.71
C ALA A 247 -5.55 1.91 -7.24
N THR A 248 -5.24 0.87 -8.00
CA THR A 248 -5.49 -0.53 -7.63
C THR A 248 -4.17 -1.23 -7.37
N ALA A 249 -4.08 -1.98 -6.29
CA ALA A 249 -2.99 -2.89 -5.98
C ALA A 249 -3.36 -4.32 -6.34
N ALA A 250 -2.37 -5.14 -6.68
CA ALA A 250 -2.49 -6.58 -6.82
C ALA A 250 -1.50 -7.27 -5.89
N TYR A 251 -1.94 -8.37 -5.25
CA TYR A 251 -1.14 -9.06 -4.24
C TYR A 251 0.25 -9.49 -4.75
N ASP A 252 0.34 -9.91 -6.00
CA ASP A 252 1.57 -10.34 -6.66
C ASP A 252 2.46 -9.19 -7.15
N GLY A 253 2.03 -7.92 -7.00
CA GLY A 253 2.73 -6.74 -7.49
C GLY A 253 2.62 -6.54 -9.01
N SER A 254 1.69 -7.18 -9.69
CA SER A 254 1.46 -6.99 -11.13
C SER A 254 0.83 -5.63 -11.45
N ALA A 255 0.09 -5.05 -10.49
CA ALA A 255 -0.49 -3.73 -10.63
C ALA A 255 0.56 -2.64 -10.34
N LYS A 256 0.79 -1.79 -11.34
CA LYS A 256 1.75 -0.69 -11.27
C LYS A 256 1.06 0.62 -11.59
N ILE A 257 1.61 1.70 -11.06
CA ILE A 257 1.33 3.06 -11.51
C ILE A 257 2.62 3.75 -11.92
N TYR A 258 2.49 4.69 -12.81
CA TYR A 258 3.59 5.53 -13.32
C TYR A 258 3.27 6.97 -12.96
N VAL A 259 4.18 7.65 -12.27
CA VAL A 259 4.05 9.07 -11.96
C VAL A 259 4.87 9.87 -12.95
N LYS A 260 4.28 10.95 -13.44
CA LYS A 260 4.90 11.96 -14.31
C LYS A 260 5.00 13.25 -13.53
N VAL A 261 6.20 13.83 -13.50
CA VAL A 261 6.46 15.12 -12.86
C VAL A 261 7.01 16.10 -13.90
N ASP A 262 6.31 17.21 -14.08
CA ASP A 262 6.74 18.32 -14.95
C ASP A 262 7.37 19.42 -14.09
N ILE A 263 8.65 19.73 -14.35
CA ILE A 263 9.46 20.71 -13.60
C ILE A 263 9.77 21.88 -14.52
N THR A 264 9.26 23.05 -14.20
CA THR A 264 9.60 24.30 -14.88
C THR A 264 10.92 24.81 -14.32
N ASN A 265 11.94 24.95 -15.18
CA ASN A 265 13.29 25.34 -14.77
C ASN A 265 13.47 26.84 -14.54
N ASN A 266 12.62 27.68 -15.12
CA ASN A 266 12.76 29.16 -15.02
C ASN A 266 14.17 29.61 -15.42
N SER A 267 14.92 30.27 -14.52
CA SER A 267 16.29 30.71 -14.75
C SER A 267 17.37 29.69 -14.35
N PHE A 268 16.99 28.49 -13.90
CA PHE A 268 17.94 27.46 -13.47
C PHE A 268 18.69 26.83 -14.65
N GLU A 269 19.96 27.10 -14.75
CA GLU A 269 20.79 26.69 -15.89
C GLU A 269 21.25 25.24 -15.86
N ASN A 270 21.29 24.60 -14.69
CA ASN A 270 21.72 23.24 -14.45
C ASN A 270 23.13 22.91 -14.98
N LEU A 271 24.14 23.71 -14.62
CA LEU A 271 25.54 23.49 -15.02
C LEU A 271 26.20 22.31 -14.28
N ALA A 272 25.77 22.00 -13.08
CA ALA A 272 26.36 20.95 -12.25
C ALA A 272 25.63 19.59 -12.34
N GLY A 273 24.46 19.55 -12.98
CA GLY A 273 23.54 18.43 -12.88
C GLY A 273 22.60 18.55 -11.67
N LEU A 274 21.48 17.87 -11.72
CA LEU A 274 20.46 17.91 -10.68
C LEU A 274 20.02 16.47 -10.34
N THR A 275 19.89 16.20 -9.04
CA THR A 275 19.25 14.96 -8.55
C THR A 275 17.91 15.31 -7.97
N VAL A 276 16.84 14.76 -8.55
CA VAL A 276 15.46 14.90 -8.08
C VAL A 276 15.07 13.60 -7.39
N ASN A 277 14.58 13.69 -6.16
CA ASN A 277 14.06 12.55 -5.43
C ASN A 277 12.53 12.52 -5.56
N ILE A 278 11.99 11.36 -5.93
CA ILE A 278 10.56 11.06 -5.91
C ILE A 278 10.32 10.02 -4.83
N ALA A 279 9.57 10.41 -3.81
CA ALA A 279 9.14 9.51 -2.75
C ALA A 279 7.62 9.25 -2.88
N VAL A 280 7.19 8.07 -2.44
CA VAL A 280 5.77 7.68 -2.43
C VAL A 280 5.35 7.30 -1.03
N ASP A 281 4.08 7.54 -0.76
CA ASP A 281 3.34 7.03 0.38
C ASP A 281 1.99 6.49 -0.13
N GLY A 282 1.42 5.52 0.56
CA GLY A 282 0.18 4.88 0.15
C GLY A 282 -0.73 4.57 1.32
N ILE A 283 -2.00 4.88 1.12
CA ILE A 283 -3.01 4.65 2.14
C ILE A 283 -4.13 3.77 1.59
N ILE A 284 -4.38 2.64 2.26
CA ILE A 284 -5.58 1.83 2.01
C ILE A 284 -6.77 2.54 2.69
N PRO A 285 -7.87 2.82 1.96
CA PRO A 285 -9.06 3.40 2.54
C PRO A 285 -9.75 2.40 3.49
N SER A 286 -9.72 2.72 4.78
CA SER A 286 -10.38 1.99 5.87
C SER A 286 -10.61 2.96 7.04
N THR A 287 -11.20 2.50 8.12
CA THR A 287 -11.44 3.34 9.32
C THR A 287 -10.87 2.64 10.56
N PRO A 288 -9.71 3.09 11.09
CA PRO A 288 -8.81 4.13 10.54
C PRO A 288 -8.11 3.73 9.23
N PRO A 289 -7.57 4.70 8.45
CA PRO A 289 -6.78 4.41 7.26
C PRO A 289 -5.52 3.60 7.59
N LEU A 290 -5.13 2.69 6.68
CA LEU A 290 -3.94 1.85 6.84
C LEU A 290 -2.82 2.32 5.90
N PRO A 291 -1.66 2.71 6.41
CA PRO A 291 -0.48 3.03 5.61
C PRO A 291 0.18 1.76 5.05
N ASP A 292 1.10 1.93 4.10
CA ASP A 292 1.98 0.85 3.67
C ASP A 292 2.98 0.45 4.77
N VAL A 293 3.61 -0.71 4.60
CA VAL A 293 4.50 -1.29 5.59
C VAL A 293 5.98 -1.17 5.19
N ILE A 294 6.87 -1.28 6.18
CA ILE A 294 8.31 -1.13 5.99
C ILE A 294 8.86 -2.17 5.00
N SER A 295 8.48 -3.45 5.15
CA SER A 295 8.97 -4.52 4.28
C SER A 295 8.05 -5.76 4.34
N GLU A 296 8.37 -6.76 3.53
CA GLU A 296 7.65 -8.05 3.56
C GLU A 296 7.76 -8.79 4.91
N THR A 297 8.80 -8.52 5.68
CA THR A 297 9.07 -9.17 6.97
C THR A 297 8.81 -8.26 8.16
N ASP A 298 8.53 -6.99 7.92
CA ASP A 298 8.20 -5.99 8.95
C ASP A 298 6.89 -5.31 8.58
N CYS A 299 5.80 -5.74 9.21
CA CYS A 299 4.45 -5.23 9.03
C CYS A 299 4.14 -3.94 9.81
N ASN A 300 5.16 -3.32 10.42
CA ASN A 300 4.98 -2.01 11.00
C ASN A 300 4.74 -0.96 9.90
N PRO A 301 3.94 0.06 10.21
CA PRO A 301 3.73 1.17 9.29
C PRO A 301 5.05 1.80 8.83
N GLU A 302 5.18 2.05 7.52
CA GLU A 302 6.30 2.82 7.00
C GLU A 302 6.20 4.28 7.46
N VAL A 303 7.35 4.94 7.59
CA VAL A 303 7.35 6.40 7.78
C VAL A 303 6.85 7.07 6.50
N PRO A 304 6.06 8.14 6.58
CA PRO A 304 5.55 8.83 5.39
C PRO A 304 6.68 9.17 4.42
N PHE A 305 6.50 8.77 3.15
CA PHE A 305 7.49 8.96 2.07
C PHE A 305 8.84 8.26 2.30
N GLY A 306 8.86 7.15 3.06
CA GLY A 306 10.06 6.33 3.27
C GLY A 306 10.53 5.60 2.01
N LYS A 307 9.62 5.25 1.10
CA LYS A 307 9.92 4.62 -0.20
C LYS A 307 10.24 5.69 -1.24
N ASN A 308 11.45 5.69 -1.80
CA ASN A 308 11.85 6.72 -2.74
C ASN A 308 12.87 6.23 -3.77
N THR A 309 13.03 7.01 -4.85
CA THR A 309 14.05 6.83 -5.88
C THR A 309 14.66 8.16 -6.29
N ASN A 310 15.91 8.15 -6.70
CA ASN A 310 16.62 9.31 -7.20
C ASN A 310 16.68 9.29 -8.73
N LEU A 311 16.33 10.40 -9.35
CA LEU A 311 16.40 10.63 -10.78
C LEU A 311 17.42 11.73 -11.07
N THR A 312 18.21 11.59 -12.14
CA THR A 312 19.28 12.53 -12.49
C THR A 312 18.92 13.30 -13.73
N ILE A 313 19.00 14.63 -13.66
CA ILE A 313 18.98 15.51 -14.84
C ILE A 313 20.42 15.92 -15.12
N LYS A 314 20.98 15.47 -16.25
CA LYS A 314 22.37 15.75 -16.64
C LYS A 314 22.63 17.23 -16.77
N PRO A 315 23.89 17.68 -16.50
CA PRO A 315 24.27 19.08 -16.69
C PRO A 315 24.18 19.51 -18.16
N ARG A 316 24.02 20.80 -18.37
CA ARG A 316 24.14 21.41 -19.70
C ARG A 316 25.60 21.48 -20.15
N PRO A 317 25.83 21.41 -21.45
CA PRO A 317 27.15 21.70 -21.98
C PRO A 317 27.54 23.18 -21.69
N THR A 318 28.79 23.41 -21.32
CA THR A 318 29.34 24.75 -21.16
C THR A 318 29.91 25.22 -22.48
N ILE A 319 29.60 26.47 -22.87
CA ILE A 319 30.17 27.12 -24.04
C ILE A 319 31.14 28.16 -23.55
N THR A 320 32.40 28.06 -23.98
CA THR A 320 33.45 29.07 -23.69
C THR A 320 33.68 29.93 -24.92
N PRO A 321 33.86 31.28 -24.75
CA PRO A 321 34.19 32.14 -25.88
C PRO A 321 35.61 31.85 -26.37
N ASP A 322 35.82 32.02 -27.69
CA ASP A 322 37.16 32.10 -28.24
C ASP A 322 37.81 33.42 -27.77
N PRO A 323 39.01 33.38 -27.19
CA PRO A 323 39.70 34.59 -26.73
C PRO A 323 39.86 35.65 -27.82
N ALA A 324 39.93 35.27 -29.10
CA ALA A 324 40.05 36.20 -30.23
C ALA A 324 38.74 36.96 -30.54
N THR A 325 37.57 36.44 -30.11
CA THR A 325 36.27 37.05 -30.37
C THR A 325 35.75 37.90 -29.21
N GLY A 326 36.45 37.90 -28.09
CA GLY A 326 36.08 38.63 -26.88
C GLY A 326 35.03 37.87 -26.00
N PRO A 327 34.68 38.47 -24.85
CA PRO A 327 33.76 37.83 -23.90
C PRO A 327 32.32 37.84 -24.40
N PHE A 328 31.54 36.82 -23.99
CA PHE A 328 30.08 36.84 -24.14
C PHE A 328 29.44 37.96 -23.31
N ILE A 329 28.23 38.35 -23.70
CA ILE A 329 27.36 39.19 -22.87
C ILE A 329 27.13 38.46 -21.53
N THR A 330 27.34 39.14 -20.44
CA THR A 330 27.22 38.57 -19.10
C THR A 330 25.78 38.21 -18.80
N LYS A 331 25.58 37.03 -18.22
CA LYS A 331 24.25 36.62 -17.71
C LYS A 331 23.83 37.57 -16.58
N ASN A 332 22.59 38.01 -16.61
CA ASN A 332 21.97 38.72 -15.50
C ASN A 332 21.83 37.75 -14.31
N PRO A 333 22.30 38.11 -13.09
CA PRO A 333 22.19 37.24 -11.91
C PRO A 333 20.75 36.91 -11.52
#